data_305ffaf7b7b15a7ff33abb3138e67022
#
_entry.id   305ffaf7b7b15a7ff33abb3138e67022
#
_cell.length_a   1.000
_cell.length_b   1.000
_cell.length_c   1.000
_cell.angle_alpha   90.00
_cell.angle_beta   90.00
_cell.angle_gamma   90.00
#
_symmetry.space_group_name_H-M   'P 1'
#
loop_
_entity.id
_entity.type
_entity.pdbx_description
1 polymer ?
#
loop_
_entity_poly.entity_id
_entity_poly.type
_entity_poly.pdbx_seq_one_letter_code
_entity_poly.pdbx_strand_id
1 'polypeptide(L)'
;MSEDKKGYIGLKFKIGISGVIAVILLAVFAGFKAGRMVYKDKQPEITTAYISEKINGVSELTTAEMIYSGLIIYTEGEIPFLTQKGFSMRYTANIRAGINFSDVNIKITDNKVVVEMPEAEVQSIEVDPSSIEFYDERYALFNWTDKNDVVDAMSISKEDATTHANVEELARKADEQAAG
;
A
#
# COMPACT_ATOMS: atom_id res chain seq x y z
N MET A 1 -81.99 -42.81 -19.19
CA MET A 1 -81.46 -41.47 -19.59
C MET A 1 -80.66 -40.81 -18.45
N SER A 2 -79.71 -41.52 -17.82
CA SER A 2 -79.01 -41.06 -16.64
C SER A 2 -77.47 -41.37 -16.65
N GLU A 3 -76.93 -42.05 -17.65
CA GLU A 3 -75.50 -42.42 -17.67
C GLU A 3 -74.58 -41.37 -18.39
N ASP A 4 -75.10 -40.60 -19.31
CA ASP A 4 -74.28 -39.63 -20.09
C ASP A 4 -73.83 -38.39 -19.30
N LYS A 5 -74.53 -38.06 -18.22
CA LYS A 5 -74.13 -36.88 -17.41
C LYS A 5 -72.90 -37.10 -16.53
N LYS A 6 -72.62 -38.34 -16.09
CA LYS A 6 -71.47 -38.66 -15.25
C LYS A 6 -70.11 -38.58 -16.02
N GLY A 7 -70.20 -39.07 -17.29
CA GLY A 7 -68.97 -39.00 -18.15
C GLY A 7 -68.53 -37.59 -18.49
N TYR A 8 -69.49 -36.68 -18.73
CA TYR A 8 -69.23 -35.31 -19.13
C TYR A 8 -68.67 -34.44 -17.98
N ILE A 9 -69.13 -34.70 -16.74
CA ILE A 9 -68.57 -33.95 -15.54
C ILE A 9 -67.15 -34.43 -15.22
N GLY A 10 -66.90 -35.77 -15.34
CA GLY A 10 -65.56 -36.32 -15.12
C GLY A 10 -64.52 -35.85 -16.14
N LEU A 11 -64.95 -35.69 -17.41
CA LEU A 11 -64.03 -35.16 -18.46
C LEU A 11 -63.69 -33.69 -18.26
N LYS A 12 -64.68 -32.84 -17.92
CA LYS A 12 -64.47 -31.43 -17.64
C LYS A 12 -63.54 -31.19 -16.38
N PHE A 13 -63.71 -32.05 -15.36
CA PHE A 13 -62.87 -31.98 -14.15
C PHE A 13 -61.43 -32.40 -14.43
N LYS A 14 -61.22 -33.45 -15.22
CA LYS A 14 -59.88 -33.88 -15.64
C LYS A 14 -59.17 -32.83 -16.51
N ILE A 15 -59.86 -32.15 -17.41
CA ILE A 15 -59.33 -31.08 -18.25
C ILE A 15 -58.98 -29.86 -17.39
N GLY A 16 -59.82 -29.54 -16.38
CA GLY A 16 -59.53 -28.44 -15.45
C GLY A 16 -58.27 -28.68 -14.62
N ILE A 17 -58.08 -29.85 -14.06
CA ILE A 17 -56.93 -30.26 -13.29
C ILE A 17 -55.65 -30.25 -14.17
N SER A 18 -55.71 -30.81 -15.36
CA SER A 18 -54.63 -30.84 -16.32
C SER A 18 -54.22 -29.45 -16.76
N GLY A 19 -55.15 -28.53 -16.95
CA GLY A 19 -54.89 -27.14 -17.25
C GLY A 19 -54.16 -26.40 -16.10
N VAL A 20 -54.59 -26.62 -14.87
CA VAL A 20 -53.96 -26.03 -13.69
C VAL A 20 -52.52 -26.54 -13.53
N ILE A 21 -52.28 -27.83 -13.69
CA ILE A 21 -50.91 -28.41 -13.63
C ILE A 21 -50.03 -27.83 -14.73
N ALA A 22 -50.54 -27.68 -15.96
CA ALA A 22 -49.79 -27.07 -17.05
C ALA A 22 -49.38 -25.61 -16.75
N VAL A 23 -50.28 -24.82 -16.18
CA VAL A 23 -49.97 -23.42 -15.77
C VAL A 23 -48.93 -23.37 -14.66
N ILE A 24 -49.00 -24.25 -13.67
CA ILE A 24 -48.01 -24.34 -12.59
C ILE A 24 -46.64 -24.71 -13.16
N LEU A 25 -46.58 -25.69 -14.05
CA LEU A 25 -45.32 -26.10 -14.70
C LEU A 25 -44.71 -24.97 -15.55
N LEU A 26 -45.55 -24.23 -16.28
CA LEU A 26 -45.11 -23.07 -17.03
C LEU A 26 -44.61 -21.94 -16.12
N ALA A 27 -45.27 -21.68 -15.00
CA ALA A 27 -44.84 -20.69 -14.01
C ALA A 27 -43.52 -21.07 -13.35
N VAL A 28 -43.34 -22.36 -12.99
CA VAL A 28 -42.05 -22.85 -12.42
C VAL A 28 -40.95 -22.78 -13.47
N PHE A 29 -41.22 -23.14 -14.73
CA PHE A 29 -40.23 -23.06 -15.80
C PHE A 29 -39.85 -21.62 -16.15
N ALA A 30 -40.83 -20.71 -16.17
CA ALA A 30 -40.59 -19.28 -16.36
C ALA A 30 -39.80 -18.68 -15.17
N GLY A 31 -40.16 -19.05 -13.94
CA GLY A 31 -39.46 -18.65 -12.74
C GLY A 31 -37.99 -19.14 -12.69
N PHE A 32 -37.78 -20.41 -13.15
CA PHE A 32 -36.43 -20.97 -13.23
C PHE A 32 -35.56 -20.29 -14.29
N LYS A 33 -36.14 -19.92 -15.44
CA LYS A 33 -35.45 -19.14 -16.47
C LYS A 33 -35.17 -17.69 -16.02
N ALA A 34 -36.15 -17.05 -15.39
CA ALA A 34 -35.99 -15.72 -14.86
C ALA A 34 -34.94 -15.68 -13.72
N GLY A 35 -34.97 -16.68 -12.84
CA GLY A 35 -33.96 -16.84 -11.78
C GLY A 35 -32.55 -17.02 -12.34
N ARG A 36 -32.35 -17.78 -13.41
CA ARG A 36 -31.07 -17.92 -14.07
C ARG A 36 -30.57 -16.64 -14.77
N MET A 37 -31.48 -15.78 -15.25
CA MET A 37 -31.11 -14.48 -15.82
C MET A 37 -30.70 -13.46 -14.76
N VAL A 38 -31.27 -13.55 -13.56
CA VAL A 38 -30.94 -12.63 -12.47
C VAL A 38 -29.67 -13.06 -11.74
N TYR A 39 -29.36 -14.36 -11.69
CA TYR A 39 -28.10 -14.92 -11.17
C TYR A 39 -27.05 -15.11 -12.27
N LYS A 40 -26.98 -14.24 -13.26
CA LYS A 40 -25.69 -14.05 -13.95
C LYS A 40 -24.75 -13.45 -12.92
N ASP A 41 -23.85 -14.27 -12.40
CA ASP A 41 -22.75 -13.81 -11.58
C ASP A 41 -22.23 -12.50 -12.16
N LYS A 42 -22.47 -11.41 -11.46
CA LYS A 42 -21.70 -10.19 -11.64
C LYS A 42 -20.32 -10.54 -11.11
N GLN A 43 -19.52 -11.22 -11.92
CA GLN A 43 -18.08 -11.20 -11.69
C GLN A 43 -17.72 -9.71 -11.61
N PRO A 44 -17.06 -9.29 -10.56
CA PRO A 44 -16.64 -7.90 -10.46
C PRO A 44 -15.83 -7.60 -11.73
N GLU A 45 -16.34 -6.71 -12.56
CA GLU A 45 -15.57 -6.20 -13.69
C GLU A 45 -14.30 -5.61 -13.09
N ILE A 46 -13.17 -6.22 -13.36
CA ILE A 46 -11.86 -5.70 -12.97
C ILE A 46 -11.67 -4.44 -13.82
N THR A 47 -12.07 -3.32 -13.26
CA THR A 47 -11.91 -2.00 -13.88
C THR A 47 -10.63 -1.35 -13.37
N THR A 48 -10.05 -0.44 -14.14
CA THR A 48 -8.93 0.39 -13.70
C THR A 48 -9.22 1.05 -12.35
N ALA A 49 -10.45 1.55 -12.16
CA ALA A 49 -10.88 2.16 -10.91
C ALA A 49 -10.82 1.20 -9.71
N TYR A 50 -11.24 -0.06 -9.87
CA TYR A 50 -11.20 -1.07 -8.81
C TYR A 50 -9.75 -1.39 -8.39
N ILE A 51 -8.85 -1.57 -9.36
CA ILE A 51 -7.44 -1.83 -9.08
C ILE A 51 -6.78 -0.61 -8.44
N SER A 52 -7.02 0.60 -8.99
CA SER A 52 -6.49 1.85 -8.43
C SER A 52 -6.96 2.07 -6.99
N GLU A 53 -8.22 1.81 -6.66
CA GLU A 53 -8.74 1.91 -5.29
C GLU A 53 -8.02 0.95 -4.34
N LYS A 54 -7.71 -0.26 -4.78
CA LYS A 54 -6.99 -1.24 -3.97
C LYS A 54 -5.52 -0.87 -3.77
N ILE A 55 -4.88 -0.32 -4.78
CA ILE A 55 -3.48 0.12 -4.71
C ILE A 55 -3.36 1.41 -3.89
N ASN A 56 -4.27 2.36 -4.04
CA ASN A 56 -4.29 3.59 -3.25
C ASN A 56 -4.50 3.34 -1.73
N GLY A 57 -4.90 2.13 -1.35
CA GLY A 57 -4.93 1.70 0.06
C GLY A 57 -3.54 1.38 0.63
N VAL A 58 -2.52 1.28 -0.23
CA VAL A 58 -1.10 1.10 0.14
C VAL A 58 -0.37 2.34 -0.36
N SER A 59 -0.02 3.26 0.52
CA SER A 59 0.58 4.54 0.12
C SER A 59 2.02 4.38 -0.36
N GLU A 60 2.78 3.48 0.26
CA GLU A 60 4.20 3.30 0.00
C GLU A 60 4.59 1.81 0.03
N LEU A 61 5.48 1.41 -0.86
CA LEU A 61 6.14 0.11 -0.85
C LEU A 61 7.64 0.31 -0.68
N THR A 62 8.15 0.01 0.50
CA THR A 62 9.60 -0.04 0.74
C THR A 62 10.16 -1.31 0.12
N THR A 63 11.07 -1.15 -0.83
CA THR A 63 11.71 -2.28 -1.54
C THR A 63 13.20 -2.42 -1.22
N ALA A 64 13.84 -1.38 -0.67
CA ALA A 64 15.21 -1.42 -0.21
C ALA A 64 15.40 -0.67 1.10
N GLU A 65 16.30 -1.17 1.94
CA GLU A 65 16.67 -0.59 3.24
C GLU A 65 18.19 -0.62 3.41
N MET A 66 18.75 0.44 4.01
CA MET A 66 20.16 0.56 4.30
C MET A 66 20.37 1.10 5.70
N ILE A 67 21.30 0.48 6.43
CA ILE A 67 21.80 1.01 7.70
C ILE A 67 23.07 1.82 7.39
N TYR A 68 23.01 3.12 7.64
CA TYR A 68 24.13 4.05 7.49
C TYR A 68 24.71 4.39 8.86
N SER A 69 26.04 4.36 8.98
CA SER A 69 26.74 4.80 10.19
C SER A 69 27.61 6.00 9.84
N GLY A 70 27.27 7.15 10.41
CA GLY A 70 27.96 8.41 10.21
C GLY A 70 28.90 8.76 11.36
N LEU A 71 29.93 9.56 11.05
CA LEU A 71 30.80 10.20 12.01
C LEU A 71 30.88 11.69 11.67
N ILE A 72 30.37 12.51 12.56
CA ILE A 72 30.36 13.97 12.42
C ILE A 72 31.47 14.54 13.32
N ILE A 73 32.27 15.41 12.76
CA ILE A 73 33.27 16.22 13.51
C ILE A 73 32.79 17.66 13.40
N TYR A 74 32.26 18.18 14.48
CA TYR A 74 31.79 19.54 14.56
C TYR A 74 32.83 20.41 15.27
N THR A 75 33.19 21.55 14.68
CA THR A 75 34.11 22.52 15.25
C THR A 75 33.56 23.93 15.01
N GLU A 76 33.34 24.68 16.09
CA GLU A 76 32.89 26.06 16.04
C GLU A 76 33.91 26.96 16.75
N GLY A 77 34.15 28.14 16.20
CA GLY A 77 35.04 29.16 16.75
C GLY A 77 36.32 29.40 15.93
N GLU A 78 36.74 30.66 15.83
CA GLU A 78 37.85 31.09 14.97
C GLU A 78 39.22 30.96 15.63
N ILE A 79 39.28 30.94 16.97
CA ILE A 79 40.56 30.98 17.71
C ILE A 79 40.78 29.62 18.40
N PRO A 80 41.80 28.83 17.95
CA PRO A 80 42.15 27.56 18.59
C PRO A 80 42.45 27.77 20.09
N PHE A 81 42.01 26.84 20.93
CA PHE A 81 42.17 26.81 22.40
C PHE A 81 41.42 27.88 23.21
N LEU A 82 40.90 28.96 22.58
CA LEU A 82 40.27 30.04 23.34
C LEU A 82 38.74 30.07 23.13
N THR A 83 38.29 29.93 21.88
CA THR A 83 36.87 29.95 21.51
C THR A 83 36.41 28.70 20.78
N GLN A 84 37.35 27.83 20.43
CA GLN A 84 37.03 26.62 19.65
C GLN A 84 36.27 25.63 20.53
N LYS A 85 35.04 25.37 20.13
CA LYS A 85 34.16 24.35 20.69
C LYS A 85 34.02 23.27 19.65
N GLY A 86 34.02 22.02 20.07
CA GLY A 86 33.85 20.94 19.10
C GLY A 86 33.52 19.63 19.79
N PHE A 87 32.86 18.77 19.03
CA PHE A 87 32.60 17.40 19.42
C PHE A 87 32.73 16.50 18.19
N SER A 88 33.04 15.24 18.46
CA SER A 88 32.90 14.18 17.48
C SER A 88 31.71 13.29 17.87
N MET A 89 30.84 13.01 16.95
CA MET A 89 29.62 12.25 17.20
C MET A 89 29.48 11.11 16.18
N ARG A 90 29.30 9.90 16.66
CA ARG A 90 28.89 8.75 15.85
C ARG A 90 27.40 8.53 15.99
N TYR A 91 26.76 8.10 14.92
CA TYR A 91 25.35 7.76 14.91
C TYR A 91 25.04 6.69 13.88
N THR A 92 23.84 6.09 13.96
CA THR A 92 23.31 5.17 12.97
C THR A 92 21.96 5.68 12.49
N ALA A 93 21.74 5.63 11.18
CA ALA A 93 20.47 5.96 10.55
C ALA A 93 19.97 4.78 9.71
N ASN A 94 18.68 4.55 9.77
CA ASN A 94 17.98 3.63 8.88
C ASN A 94 17.38 4.43 7.73
N ILE A 95 17.75 4.08 6.49
CA ILE A 95 17.31 4.75 5.27
C ILE A 95 16.50 3.77 4.46
N ARG A 96 15.27 4.15 4.12
CA ARG A 96 14.35 3.34 3.31
C ARG A 96 14.08 4.01 1.98
N ALA A 97 14.07 3.21 0.93
CA ALA A 97 13.71 3.63 -0.43
C ALA A 97 12.70 2.66 -1.03
N GLY A 98 11.87 3.16 -1.90
CA GLY A 98 10.82 2.38 -2.54
C GLY A 98 9.90 3.20 -3.43
N ILE A 99 8.82 2.58 -3.85
CA ILE A 99 7.85 3.14 -4.79
C ILE A 99 6.72 3.83 -4.03
N ASN A 100 6.36 5.03 -4.49
CA ASN A 100 5.14 5.71 -4.07
C ASN A 100 3.98 5.24 -4.94
N PHE A 101 3.04 4.48 -4.37
CA PHE A 101 1.91 3.95 -5.11
C PHE A 101 0.92 5.01 -5.60
N SER A 102 0.94 6.21 -5.03
CA SER A 102 0.10 7.30 -5.52
C SER A 102 0.44 7.73 -6.95
N ASP A 103 1.67 7.45 -7.37
CA ASP A 103 2.20 7.84 -8.68
C ASP A 103 2.16 6.68 -9.70
N VAL A 104 1.66 5.50 -9.28
CA VAL A 104 1.49 4.34 -10.16
C VAL A 104 0.32 4.57 -11.12
N ASN A 105 0.58 4.39 -12.41
CA ASN A 105 -0.43 4.50 -13.45
C ASN A 105 -0.83 3.12 -13.98
N ILE A 106 -2.14 2.83 -13.96
CA ILE A 106 -2.69 1.55 -14.38
C ILE A 106 -3.55 1.74 -15.62
N LYS A 107 -3.22 1.02 -16.69
CA LYS A 107 -3.97 1.00 -17.93
C LYS A 107 -4.49 -0.42 -18.20
N ILE A 108 -5.79 -0.55 -18.43
CA ILE A 108 -6.41 -1.81 -18.84
C ILE A 108 -6.81 -1.68 -20.30
N THR A 109 -6.27 -2.54 -21.14
CA THR A 109 -6.62 -2.60 -22.57
C THR A 109 -6.96 -4.04 -22.91
N ASP A 110 -8.19 -4.26 -23.36
CA ASP A 110 -8.75 -5.58 -23.72
C ASP A 110 -8.53 -6.63 -22.62
N ASN A 111 -7.48 -7.42 -22.74
CA ASN A 111 -7.16 -8.52 -21.83
C ASN A 111 -5.77 -8.33 -21.14
N LYS A 112 -5.24 -7.12 -21.12
CA LYS A 112 -3.93 -6.80 -20.54
C LYS A 112 -4.07 -5.68 -19.51
N VAL A 113 -3.42 -5.88 -18.36
CA VAL A 113 -3.20 -4.84 -17.35
C VAL A 113 -1.76 -4.39 -17.50
N VAL A 114 -1.56 -3.11 -17.80
CA VAL A 114 -0.26 -2.47 -17.84
C VAL A 114 -0.14 -1.59 -16.60
N VAL A 115 0.88 -1.85 -15.79
CA VAL A 115 1.20 -1.07 -14.59
C VAL A 115 2.48 -0.31 -14.90
N GLU A 116 2.38 1.01 -14.96
CA GLU A 116 3.54 1.91 -15.09
C GLU A 116 3.93 2.35 -13.69
N MET A 117 5.10 1.90 -13.22
CA MET A 117 5.62 2.26 -11.91
C MET A 117 6.52 3.49 -12.02
N PRO A 118 6.46 4.44 -11.06
CA PRO A 118 7.41 5.54 -10.98
C PRO A 118 8.79 5.01 -10.55
N GLU A 119 9.81 5.85 -10.67
CA GLU A 119 11.14 5.57 -10.10
C GLU A 119 11.07 5.52 -8.58
N ALA A 120 11.86 4.65 -7.97
CA ALA A 120 11.95 4.57 -6.52
C ALA A 120 12.67 5.80 -5.95
N GLU A 121 12.19 6.24 -4.79
CA GLU A 121 12.74 7.39 -4.07
C GLU A 121 13.02 7.05 -2.60
N VAL A 122 13.80 7.91 -1.94
CA VAL A 122 14.01 7.81 -0.50
C VAL A 122 12.73 8.20 0.22
N GLN A 123 12.15 7.23 0.94
CA GLN A 123 10.91 7.40 1.71
C GLN A 123 11.16 7.95 3.11
N SER A 124 12.23 7.47 3.77
CA SER A 124 12.56 7.93 5.12
C SER A 124 14.04 7.82 5.43
N ILE A 125 14.52 8.75 6.28
CA ILE A 125 15.81 8.71 6.94
C ILE A 125 15.54 8.85 8.44
N GLU A 126 15.72 7.78 9.18
CA GLU A 126 15.42 7.68 10.61
C GLU A 126 16.72 7.45 11.38
N VAL A 127 17.13 8.44 12.16
CA VAL A 127 18.28 8.34 13.06
C VAL A 127 17.85 7.59 14.32
N ASP A 128 18.62 6.59 14.73
CA ASP A 128 18.41 5.92 16.00
C ASP A 128 19.02 6.78 17.14
N PRO A 129 18.20 7.39 18.01
CA PRO A 129 18.69 8.23 19.09
C PRO A 129 19.58 7.47 20.06
N SER A 130 19.37 6.16 20.21
CA SER A 130 20.15 5.31 21.12
C SER A 130 21.55 4.98 20.60
N SER A 131 21.77 5.19 19.29
CA SER A 131 23.05 4.96 18.62
C SER A 131 23.99 6.17 18.67
N ILE A 132 23.50 7.32 19.14
CA ILE A 132 24.29 8.55 19.20
C ILE A 132 25.31 8.45 20.33
N GLU A 133 26.58 8.51 19.95
CA GLU A 133 27.72 8.46 20.87
C GLU A 133 28.65 9.65 20.62
N PHE A 134 28.99 10.38 21.68
CA PHE A 134 29.92 11.52 21.59
C PHE A 134 31.31 11.12 22.03
N TYR A 135 32.28 11.64 21.30
CA TYR A 135 33.73 11.49 21.57
C TYR A 135 34.35 12.89 21.59
N ASP A 136 35.42 13.05 22.38
CA ASP A 136 36.21 14.31 22.46
C ASP A 136 35.36 15.55 22.77
N GLU A 137 34.51 15.47 23.79
CA GLU A 137 33.82 16.65 24.33
C GLU A 137 34.84 17.61 24.97
N ARG A 138 35.39 18.51 24.19
CA ARG A 138 36.40 19.45 24.69
C ARG A 138 35.80 20.58 25.51
N TYR A 139 34.53 20.82 25.45
CA TYR A 139 33.77 21.71 26.33
C TYR A 139 32.33 21.29 26.30
N ALA A 140 31.81 20.81 27.42
CA ALA A 140 30.44 20.27 27.55
C ALA A 140 29.39 21.31 27.15
N LEU A 141 29.06 21.33 25.87
CA LEU A 141 27.96 22.11 25.31
C LEU A 141 26.65 21.32 25.25
N PHE A 142 26.77 20.00 25.29
CA PHE A 142 25.63 19.15 25.26
C PHE A 142 25.28 18.59 26.63
N ASN A 143 24.13 18.98 27.13
CA ASN A 143 23.57 18.41 28.32
C ASN A 143 22.47 17.42 27.90
N TRP A 144 22.77 16.14 27.92
CA TRP A 144 21.81 15.06 27.58
C TRP A 144 20.50 15.12 28.35
N THR A 145 20.41 15.95 29.38
CA THR A 145 19.16 16.23 30.08
C THR A 145 18.33 17.30 29.38
N ASP A 146 18.90 18.05 28.42
CA ASP A 146 18.16 19.01 27.62
C ASP A 146 17.62 18.34 26.34
N LYS A 147 16.30 18.38 26.18
CA LYS A 147 15.63 17.83 25.01
C LYS A 147 16.03 18.52 23.71
N ASN A 148 16.42 19.79 23.77
CA ASN A 148 16.81 20.54 22.58
C ASN A 148 18.14 20.02 22.02
N ASP A 149 19.12 19.72 22.88
CA ASP A 149 20.42 19.20 22.44
C ASP A 149 20.30 17.85 21.73
N VAL A 150 19.38 16.97 22.19
CA VAL A 150 19.10 15.70 21.51
C VAL A 150 18.44 15.93 20.15
N VAL A 151 17.50 16.87 20.06
CA VAL A 151 16.83 17.21 18.80
C VAL A 151 17.82 17.79 17.80
N ASP A 152 18.72 18.65 18.26
CA ASP A 152 19.75 19.25 17.41
C ASP A 152 20.74 18.18 16.90
N ALA A 153 21.18 17.26 17.76
CA ALA A 153 22.03 16.14 17.37
C ALA A 153 21.36 15.25 16.32
N MET A 154 20.09 14.94 16.50
CA MET A 154 19.30 14.17 15.52
C MET A 154 19.16 14.90 14.19
N SER A 155 18.93 16.22 14.22
CA SER A 155 18.80 17.03 13.00
C SER A 155 20.10 17.06 12.21
N ILE A 156 21.23 17.31 12.87
CA ILE A 156 22.56 17.29 12.26
C ILE A 156 22.88 15.90 11.69
N SER A 157 22.55 14.84 12.42
CA SER A 157 22.76 13.46 11.95
C SER A 157 21.92 13.13 10.72
N LYS A 158 20.67 13.60 10.67
CA LYS A 158 19.79 13.41 9.52
C LYS A 158 20.30 14.15 8.29
N GLU A 159 20.77 15.39 8.47
CA GLU A 159 21.37 16.19 7.39
C GLU A 159 22.63 15.52 6.84
N ASP A 160 23.52 15.04 7.73
CA ASP A 160 24.73 14.31 7.35
C ASP A 160 24.38 13.02 6.58
N ALA A 161 23.44 12.22 7.07
CA ALA A 161 23.00 11.02 6.38
C ALA A 161 22.39 11.32 5.00
N THR A 162 21.63 12.40 4.87
CA THR A 162 21.05 12.83 3.60
C THR A 162 22.14 13.21 2.58
N THR A 163 23.23 13.80 3.06
CA THR A 163 24.29 14.33 2.18
C THR A 163 25.35 13.28 1.83
N HIS A 164 25.68 12.41 2.78
CA HIS A 164 26.84 11.51 2.65
C HIS A 164 26.48 10.04 2.48
N ALA A 165 25.23 9.61 2.79
CA ALA A 165 24.80 8.27 2.47
C ALA A 165 24.60 8.11 0.95
N ASN A 166 24.92 6.93 0.42
CA ASN A 166 24.73 6.64 -1.01
C ASN A 166 23.25 6.33 -1.32
N VAL A 167 22.41 7.37 -1.16
CA VAL A 167 20.94 7.25 -1.34
C VAL A 167 20.53 6.97 -2.78
N GLU A 168 21.32 7.45 -3.75
CA GLU A 168 21.06 7.16 -5.18
C GLU A 168 21.20 5.68 -5.49
N GLU A 169 22.23 5.04 -4.97
CA GLU A 169 22.44 3.59 -5.12
C GLU A 169 21.34 2.78 -4.41
N LEU A 170 20.86 3.27 -3.27
CA LEU A 170 19.75 2.65 -2.57
C LEU A 170 18.45 2.74 -3.38
N ALA A 171 18.13 3.90 -3.95
CA ALA A 171 16.97 4.09 -4.81
C ALA A 171 17.05 3.21 -6.07
N ARG A 172 18.21 3.15 -6.72
CA ARG A 172 18.43 2.25 -7.86
C ARG A 172 18.18 0.77 -7.50
N LYS A 173 18.65 0.33 -6.35
CA LYS A 173 18.37 -1.05 -5.87
C LYS A 173 16.89 -1.26 -5.57
N ALA A 174 16.23 -0.23 -5.05
CA ALA A 174 14.80 -0.27 -4.80
C ALA A 174 14.01 -0.44 -6.10
N ASP A 175 14.38 0.25 -7.17
CA ASP A 175 13.80 0.09 -8.51
C ASP A 175 13.98 -1.33 -9.04
N GLU A 176 15.19 -1.87 -8.97
CA GLU A 176 15.48 -3.23 -9.43
C GLU A 176 14.65 -4.28 -8.70
N GLN A 177 14.43 -4.11 -7.40
CA GLN A 177 13.62 -5.03 -6.59
C GLN A 177 12.12 -4.86 -6.82
N ALA A 178 11.67 -3.67 -7.17
CA ALA A 178 10.27 -3.42 -7.49
C ALA A 178 9.88 -3.97 -8.87
N ALA A 179 10.83 -4.05 -9.80
CA ALA A 179 10.61 -4.53 -11.17
C ALA A 179 10.71 -6.06 -11.32
N GLY A 180 11.28 -6.78 -10.35
CA GLY A 180 11.52 -8.22 -10.36
C GLY A 180 10.40 -9.05 -9.86
#